data_5ecfb2584d0a7d7d90cd3a388a1f158e
#
_entry.id   5ecfb2584d0a7d7d90cd3a388a1f158e
#
_cell.length_a   1.000
_cell.length_b   1.000
_cell.length_c   1.000
_cell.angle_alpha   90.00
_cell.angle_beta   90.00
_cell.angle_gamma   90.00
#
_symmetry.space_group_name_H-M   'P 1'
#
loop_
_entity.id
_entity.type
_entity.pdbx_description
1 polymer ?
#
loop_
_entity_poly.entity_id
_entity_poly.type
_entity_poly.pdbx_seq_one_letter_code
_entity_poly.pdbx_strand_id
1 'polypeptide(L)'
;MKNVIAAAALSLVLSDFAYANEQRDEAMMKITPSTLVDADIQAVSPALARFGREAITEDLWTREALSSRDRSIVTVAMLIARNQPGELKHYIAVALDSGVTPAEVSEIITHLAFYSGWPNAMSAVSVTKAIFAARGITAEALPA
;
A
#
# COMPACT_ATOMS: atom_id res chain seq x y z
N MET A 1 41.36 2.75 -17.23
CA MET A 1 40.71 3.31 -16.02
C MET A 1 39.22 3.63 -16.18
N LYS A 2 38.72 3.98 -17.36
CA LYS A 2 37.29 4.33 -17.56
C LYS A 2 36.32 3.16 -17.37
N ASN A 3 36.70 1.91 -17.65
CA ASN A 3 35.82 0.73 -17.57
C ASN A 3 35.63 0.19 -16.14
N VAL A 4 36.54 0.48 -15.22
CA VAL A 4 36.46 0.03 -13.81
C VAL A 4 35.44 0.86 -13.02
N ILE A 5 35.35 2.16 -13.33
CA ILE A 5 34.40 3.08 -12.66
C ILE A 5 32.94 2.77 -13.09
N ALA A 6 32.73 2.42 -14.35
CA ALA A 6 31.41 2.04 -14.85
C ALA A 6 30.89 0.72 -14.24
N ALA A 7 31.78 -0.26 -14.03
CA ALA A 7 31.43 -1.53 -13.39
C ALA A 7 31.08 -1.36 -11.91
N ALA A 8 31.80 -0.51 -11.18
CA ALA A 8 31.52 -0.23 -9.77
C ALA A 8 30.19 0.53 -9.57
N ALA A 9 29.89 1.49 -10.45
CA ALA A 9 28.62 2.22 -10.41
C ALA A 9 27.41 1.30 -10.70
N LEU A 10 27.53 0.40 -11.67
CA LEU A 10 26.49 -0.56 -12.00
C LEU A 10 26.26 -1.57 -10.86
N SER A 11 27.31 -1.99 -10.16
CA SER A 11 27.23 -2.91 -9.00
C SER A 11 26.50 -2.25 -7.83
N LEU A 12 26.73 -0.97 -7.56
CA LEU A 12 26.03 -0.22 -6.51
C LEU A 12 24.54 -0.07 -6.81
N VAL A 13 24.20 0.28 -8.04
CA VAL A 13 22.78 0.40 -8.45
C VAL A 13 22.04 -0.94 -8.35
N LEU A 14 22.69 -2.04 -8.71
CA LEU A 14 22.11 -3.38 -8.59
C LEU A 14 21.95 -3.82 -7.12
N SER A 15 22.88 -3.46 -6.23
CA SER A 15 22.75 -3.75 -4.80
C SER A 15 21.65 -2.94 -4.14
N ASP A 16 21.50 -1.66 -4.51
CA ASP A 16 20.41 -0.80 -4.03
C ASP A 16 19.04 -1.29 -4.52
N PHE A 17 18.98 -1.76 -5.76
CA PHE A 17 17.76 -2.35 -6.33
C PHE A 17 17.40 -3.68 -5.65
N ALA A 18 18.38 -4.54 -5.39
CA ALA A 18 18.17 -5.81 -4.68
C ALA A 18 17.74 -5.56 -3.23
N TYR A 19 18.39 -4.62 -2.53
CA TYR A 19 18.02 -4.22 -1.17
C TYR A 19 16.62 -3.62 -1.09
N ALA A 20 16.26 -2.75 -2.03
CA ALA A 20 14.92 -2.18 -2.13
C ALA A 20 13.85 -3.24 -2.42
N ASN A 21 14.18 -4.28 -3.19
CA ASN A 21 13.28 -5.39 -3.49
C ASN A 21 13.10 -6.30 -2.26
N GLU A 22 14.16 -6.58 -1.52
CA GLU A 22 14.14 -7.37 -0.28
C GLU A 22 13.34 -6.66 0.83
N GLN A 23 13.49 -5.34 0.99
CA GLN A 23 12.68 -4.51 1.88
C GLN A 23 11.20 -4.49 1.46
N ARG A 24 10.94 -4.53 0.16
CA ARG A 24 9.58 -4.61 -0.39
C ARG A 24 8.91 -5.95 -0.09
N ASP A 25 9.67 -7.04 -0.19
CA ASP A 25 9.19 -8.39 0.10
C ASP A 25 8.96 -8.60 1.61
N GLU A 26 9.80 -8.01 2.48
CA GLU A 26 9.58 -8.00 3.93
C GLU A 26 8.34 -7.17 4.33
N ALA A 27 8.10 -6.04 3.66
CA ALA A 27 6.90 -5.23 3.88
C ALA A 27 5.63 -5.98 3.43
N MET A 28 5.71 -6.74 2.33
CA MET A 28 4.61 -7.58 1.84
C MET A 28 4.24 -8.70 2.82
N MET A 29 5.21 -9.28 3.52
CA MET A 29 4.97 -10.37 4.49
C MET A 29 4.20 -9.89 5.74
N LYS A 30 4.03 -8.57 5.94
CA LYS A 30 3.30 -7.95 7.05
C LYS A 30 1.89 -7.47 6.69
N ILE A 31 1.39 -7.77 5.50
CA ILE A 31 0.05 -7.36 5.07
C ILE A 31 -0.98 -8.27 5.71
N THR A 32 -1.59 -7.81 6.79
CA THR A 32 -2.81 -8.40 7.33
C THR A 32 -4.03 -7.76 6.65
N PRO A 33 -4.98 -8.56 6.13
CA PRO A 33 -6.10 -8.06 5.33
C PRO A 33 -7.15 -7.23 6.08
N SER A 34 -6.95 -6.90 7.34
CA SER A 34 -7.96 -6.23 8.19
C SER A 34 -7.32 -5.36 9.26
N THR A 35 -8.04 -4.33 9.71
CA THR A 35 -7.72 -3.56 10.92
C THR A 35 -7.82 -4.39 12.19
N LEU A 36 -8.51 -5.53 12.14
CA LEU A 36 -8.52 -6.52 13.20
C LEU A 36 -7.23 -7.33 13.15
N VAL A 37 -6.57 -7.49 14.27
CA VAL A 37 -5.44 -8.42 14.38
C VAL A 37 -5.91 -9.85 14.17
N ASP A 38 -5.07 -10.69 13.59
CA ASP A 38 -5.39 -12.10 13.29
C ASP A 38 -5.96 -12.84 14.50
N ALA A 39 -5.52 -12.51 15.71
CA ALA A 39 -6.04 -13.07 16.95
C ALA A 39 -7.52 -12.78 17.20
N ASP A 40 -8.01 -11.58 16.84
CA ASP A 40 -9.44 -11.24 17.01
C ASP A 40 -10.30 -12.01 16.02
N ILE A 41 -9.84 -12.12 14.77
CA ILE A 41 -10.53 -12.89 13.74
C ILE A 41 -10.53 -14.38 14.13
N GLN A 42 -9.40 -14.89 14.60
CA GLN A 42 -9.26 -16.26 15.06
C GLN A 42 -10.19 -16.58 16.25
N ALA A 43 -10.37 -15.64 17.18
CA ALA A 43 -11.23 -15.82 18.33
C ALA A 43 -12.73 -15.92 17.97
N VAL A 44 -13.14 -15.25 16.88
CA VAL A 44 -14.55 -15.18 16.45
C VAL A 44 -14.84 -16.15 15.30
N SER A 45 -13.93 -16.25 14.34
CA SER A 45 -14.10 -17.04 13.12
C SER A 45 -12.77 -17.64 12.65
N PRO A 46 -12.35 -18.77 13.23
CA PRO A 46 -11.06 -19.42 12.88
C PRO A 46 -10.94 -19.78 11.39
N ALA A 47 -12.06 -20.17 10.78
CA ALA A 47 -12.09 -20.48 9.34
C ALA A 47 -11.83 -19.24 8.48
N LEU A 48 -12.40 -18.07 8.87
CA LEU A 48 -12.18 -16.81 8.16
C LEU A 48 -10.71 -16.37 8.28
N ALA A 49 -10.10 -16.46 9.45
CA ALA A 49 -8.68 -16.16 9.66
C ALA A 49 -7.80 -17.04 8.76
N ARG A 50 -8.07 -18.34 8.69
CA ARG A 50 -7.36 -19.26 7.80
C ARG A 50 -7.52 -18.88 6.32
N PHE A 51 -8.73 -18.67 5.84
CA PHE A 51 -8.99 -18.29 4.45
C PHE A 51 -8.36 -16.92 4.11
N GLY A 52 -8.39 -15.96 5.03
CA GLY A 52 -7.73 -14.67 4.85
C GLY A 52 -6.22 -14.82 4.64
N ARG A 53 -5.57 -15.64 5.45
CA ARG A 53 -4.15 -15.92 5.31
C ARG A 53 -3.84 -16.69 4.03
N GLU A 54 -4.45 -17.86 3.83
CA GLU A 54 -4.13 -18.77 2.71
C GLU A 54 -4.49 -18.14 1.35
N ALA A 55 -5.70 -17.59 1.21
CA ALA A 55 -6.18 -17.10 -0.08
C ALA A 55 -5.76 -15.65 -0.39
N ILE A 56 -5.65 -14.79 0.62
CA ILE A 56 -5.31 -13.38 0.39
C ILE A 56 -3.81 -13.17 0.52
N THR A 57 -3.24 -13.44 1.69
CA THR A 57 -1.84 -13.09 1.97
C THR A 57 -0.87 -13.99 1.23
N GLU A 58 -1.07 -15.31 1.27
CA GLU A 58 -0.13 -16.31 0.74
C GLU A 58 -0.32 -16.59 -0.77
N ASP A 59 -1.53 -16.39 -1.33
CA ASP A 59 -1.79 -16.57 -2.76
C ASP A 59 -2.00 -15.23 -3.48
N LEU A 60 -3.10 -14.52 -3.24
CA LEU A 60 -3.50 -13.36 -4.04
C LEU A 60 -2.43 -12.27 -4.09
N TRP A 61 -1.84 -11.91 -2.95
CA TRP A 61 -0.85 -10.84 -2.87
C TRP A 61 0.54 -11.21 -3.37
N THR A 62 0.83 -12.49 -3.58
CA THR A 62 2.12 -12.98 -4.11
C THR A 62 2.11 -13.22 -5.61
N ARG A 63 0.94 -13.11 -6.28
CA ARG A 63 0.82 -13.37 -7.72
C ARG A 63 1.52 -12.30 -8.56
N GLU A 64 2.36 -12.73 -9.50
CA GLU A 64 3.24 -11.86 -10.29
C GLU A 64 2.54 -11.00 -11.35
N ALA A 65 1.34 -11.40 -11.81
CA ALA A 65 0.64 -10.72 -12.91
C ALA A 65 0.24 -9.26 -12.59
N LEU A 66 0.19 -8.89 -11.32
CA LEU A 66 -0.05 -7.52 -10.86
C LEU A 66 0.91 -7.22 -9.70
N SER A 67 1.67 -6.14 -9.80
CA SER A 67 2.60 -5.75 -8.74
C SER A 67 1.87 -5.43 -7.43
N SER A 68 2.54 -5.58 -6.29
CA SER A 68 1.97 -5.21 -4.98
C SER A 68 1.59 -3.73 -4.92
N ARG A 69 2.37 -2.87 -5.59
CA ARG A 69 2.08 -1.45 -5.75
C ARG A 69 0.73 -1.23 -6.46
N ASP A 70 0.55 -1.83 -7.62
CA ASP A 70 -0.67 -1.65 -8.42
C ASP A 70 -1.86 -2.33 -7.75
N ARG A 71 -1.65 -3.47 -7.11
CA ARG A 71 -2.64 -4.16 -6.29
C ARG A 71 -3.12 -3.29 -5.13
N SER A 72 -2.20 -2.55 -4.47
CA SER A 72 -2.53 -1.59 -3.43
C SER A 72 -3.39 -0.43 -3.96
N ILE A 73 -3.07 0.11 -5.14
CA ILE A 73 -3.86 1.16 -5.79
C ILE A 73 -5.30 0.67 -6.04
N VAL A 74 -5.45 -0.53 -6.60
CA VAL A 74 -6.79 -1.12 -6.86
C VAL A 74 -7.57 -1.31 -5.55
N THR A 75 -6.90 -1.79 -4.50
CA THR A 75 -7.52 -2.02 -3.19
C THR A 75 -7.94 -0.71 -2.54
N VAL A 76 -7.07 0.30 -2.51
CA VAL A 76 -7.37 1.63 -1.98
C VAL A 76 -8.54 2.27 -2.74
N ALA A 77 -8.53 2.22 -4.07
CA ALA A 77 -9.61 2.74 -4.89
C ALA A 77 -10.96 2.06 -4.59
N MET A 78 -10.97 0.75 -4.45
CA MET A 78 -12.16 -0.01 -4.09
C MET A 78 -12.68 0.37 -2.70
N LEU A 79 -11.80 0.51 -1.70
CA LEU A 79 -12.17 0.87 -0.33
C LEU A 79 -12.76 2.29 -0.24
N ILE A 80 -12.21 3.23 -1.00
CA ILE A 80 -12.75 4.60 -1.11
C ILE A 80 -14.14 4.54 -1.76
N ALA A 81 -14.27 3.86 -2.90
CA ALA A 81 -15.53 3.77 -3.62
C ALA A 81 -16.66 3.11 -2.80
N ARG A 82 -16.31 2.17 -1.93
CA ARG A 82 -17.25 1.50 -1.02
C ARG A 82 -17.43 2.20 0.34
N ASN A 83 -16.77 3.32 0.56
CA ASN A 83 -16.76 4.05 1.83
C ASN A 83 -16.44 3.15 3.04
N GLN A 84 -15.27 2.51 2.98
CA GLN A 84 -14.79 1.61 4.05
C GLN A 84 -13.56 2.22 4.78
N PRO A 85 -13.74 3.28 5.57
CA PRO A 85 -12.63 4.01 6.20
C PRO A 85 -11.86 3.18 7.22
N GLY A 86 -12.48 2.17 7.83
CA GLY A 86 -11.83 1.26 8.77
C GLY A 86 -10.68 0.51 8.14
N GLU A 87 -10.92 -0.14 7.00
CA GLU A 87 -9.92 -0.90 6.25
C GLU A 87 -8.94 0.04 5.50
N LEU A 88 -9.44 1.18 5.04
CA LEU A 88 -8.67 2.13 4.26
C LEU A 88 -7.40 2.60 4.97
N LYS A 89 -7.43 2.76 6.30
CA LYS A 89 -6.26 3.13 7.10
C LYS A 89 -5.09 2.16 6.90
N HIS A 90 -5.36 0.87 6.94
CA HIS A 90 -4.37 -0.16 6.72
C HIS A 90 -3.83 -0.14 5.30
N TYR A 91 -4.72 -0.14 4.31
CA TYR A 91 -4.31 -0.25 2.90
C TYR A 91 -3.65 1.01 2.32
N ILE A 92 -3.90 2.21 2.86
CA ILE A 92 -3.09 3.39 2.51
C ILE A 92 -1.65 3.22 3.03
N ALA A 93 -1.46 2.71 4.24
CA ALA A 93 -0.13 2.43 4.76
C ALA A 93 0.60 1.40 3.88
N VAL A 94 -0.08 0.29 3.54
CA VAL A 94 0.43 -0.74 2.61
C VAL A 94 0.79 -0.14 1.24
N ALA A 95 -0.04 0.74 0.69
CA ALA A 95 0.22 1.38 -0.59
C ALA A 95 1.51 2.22 -0.56
N LEU A 96 1.67 3.05 0.48
CA LEU A 96 2.90 3.84 0.66
C LEU A 96 4.13 2.95 0.84
N ASP A 97 4.03 1.87 1.61
CA ASP A 97 5.12 0.91 1.84
C ASP A 97 5.45 0.10 0.56
N SER A 98 4.48 -0.08 -0.33
CA SER A 98 4.64 -0.73 -1.64
C SER A 98 5.14 0.23 -2.74
N GLY A 99 5.43 1.50 -2.41
CA GLY A 99 5.99 2.48 -3.33
C GLY A 99 4.97 3.35 -4.07
N VAL A 100 3.71 3.38 -3.62
CA VAL A 100 2.76 4.42 -4.04
C VAL A 100 3.14 5.71 -3.34
N THR A 101 3.35 6.79 -4.09
CA THR A 101 3.75 8.07 -3.53
C THR A 101 2.60 8.81 -2.85
N PRO A 102 2.87 9.72 -1.90
CA PRO A 102 1.83 10.58 -1.32
C PRO A 102 1.04 11.39 -2.37
N ALA A 103 1.72 11.86 -3.40
CA ALA A 103 1.10 12.56 -4.52
C ALA A 103 0.09 11.67 -5.27
N GLU A 104 0.44 10.42 -5.52
CA GLU A 104 -0.49 9.45 -6.15
C GLU A 104 -1.67 9.12 -5.25
N VAL A 105 -1.47 8.96 -3.94
CA VAL A 105 -2.59 8.76 -2.99
C VAL A 105 -3.54 9.95 -3.04
N SER A 106 -3.03 11.18 -3.04
CA SER A 106 -3.83 12.40 -3.18
C SER A 106 -4.62 12.41 -4.48
N GLU A 107 -3.97 12.05 -5.59
CA GLU A 107 -4.62 12.00 -6.92
C GLU A 107 -5.69 10.91 -7.01
N ILE A 108 -5.47 9.74 -6.41
CA ILE A 108 -6.49 8.68 -6.33
C ILE A 108 -7.73 9.18 -5.60
N ILE A 109 -7.58 9.89 -4.49
CA ILE A 109 -8.70 10.45 -3.72
C ILE A 109 -9.45 11.48 -4.57
N THR A 110 -8.72 12.39 -5.22
CA THR A 110 -9.28 13.40 -6.11
C THR A 110 -10.05 12.77 -7.27
N HIS A 111 -9.46 11.80 -7.95
CA HIS A 111 -10.10 11.07 -9.03
C HIS A 111 -11.42 10.42 -8.58
N LEU A 112 -11.41 9.76 -7.43
CA LEU A 112 -12.58 9.06 -6.92
C LEU A 112 -13.68 9.99 -6.39
N ALA A 113 -13.38 11.27 -6.10
CA ALA A 113 -14.42 12.26 -5.82
C ALA A 113 -15.41 12.41 -7.00
N PHE A 114 -14.91 12.28 -8.23
CA PHE A 114 -15.73 12.37 -9.45
C PHE A 114 -16.39 11.04 -9.84
N TYR A 115 -15.75 9.89 -9.54
CA TYR A 115 -16.24 8.58 -9.96
C TYR A 115 -17.05 7.85 -8.89
N SER A 116 -16.82 8.11 -7.60
CA SER A 116 -17.52 7.45 -6.50
C SER A 116 -18.27 8.40 -5.57
N GLY A 117 -18.15 9.70 -5.81
CA GLY A 117 -18.84 10.75 -5.06
C GLY A 117 -17.99 11.43 -4.00
N TRP A 118 -18.23 12.72 -3.83
CA TRP A 118 -17.53 13.61 -2.90
C TRP A 118 -17.51 13.12 -1.45
N PRO A 119 -18.62 12.60 -0.87
CA PRO A 119 -18.62 12.10 0.52
C PRO A 119 -17.61 10.97 0.75
N ASN A 120 -17.42 10.06 -0.21
CA ASN A 120 -16.48 8.95 -0.12
C ASN A 120 -15.03 9.47 -0.11
N ALA A 121 -14.72 10.43 -0.98
CA ALA A 121 -13.41 11.08 -1.02
C ALA A 121 -13.12 11.84 0.30
N MET A 122 -14.10 12.55 0.87
CA MET A 122 -13.94 13.26 2.15
C MET A 122 -13.68 12.30 3.33
N SER A 123 -14.32 11.12 3.34
CA SER A 123 -14.00 10.06 4.30
C SER A 123 -12.55 9.60 4.15
N ALA A 124 -12.08 9.41 2.91
CA ALA A 124 -10.70 9.02 2.63
C ALA A 124 -9.69 10.11 3.04
N VAL A 125 -9.97 11.39 2.78
CA VAL A 125 -9.15 12.52 3.24
C VAL A 125 -8.96 12.48 4.76
N SER A 126 -10.03 12.25 5.51
CA SER A 126 -9.97 12.18 6.98
C SER A 126 -9.01 11.10 7.47
N VAL A 127 -9.06 9.90 6.87
CA VAL A 127 -8.17 8.78 7.21
C VAL A 127 -6.73 9.08 6.78
N THR A 128 -6.55 9.55 5.54
CA THR A 128 -5.22 9.79 4.95
C THR A 128 -4.45 10.87 5.71
N LYS A 129 -5.13 11.93 6.15
CA LYS A 129 -4.55 13.01 6.96
C LYS A 129 -3.80 12.47 8.18
N ALA A 130 -4.39 11.53 8.91
CA ALA A 130 -3.78 10.95 10.09
C ALA A 130 -2.51 10.15 9.76
N ILE A 131 -2.52 9.42 8.63
CA ILE A 131 -1.37 8.64 8.17
C ILE A 131 -0.25 9.56 7.69
N PHE A 132 -0.57 10.59 6.90
CA PHE A 132 0.40 11.56 6.42
C PHE A 132 1.08 12.29 7.58
N ALA A 133 0.31 12.74 8.57
CA ALA A 133 0.85 13.36 9.78
C ALA A 133 1.80 12.43 10.54
N ALA A 134 1.44 11.16 10.71
CA ALA A 134 2.27 10.18 11.41
C ALA A 134 3.58 9.85 10.65
N ARG A 135 3.60 10.05 9.31
CA ARG A 135 4.78 9.82 8.45
C ARG A 135 5.55 11.10 8.10
N GLY A 136 5.16 12.26 8.64
CA GLY A 136 5.81 13.55 8.34
C GLY A 136 5.62 14.01 6.89
N ILE A 137 4.58 13.53 6.21
CA ILE A 137 4.26 13.95 4.84
C ILE A 137 3.50 15.28 4.90
N THR A 138 4.05 16.28 4.23
CA THR A 138 3.51 17.65 4.22
C THR A 138 2.86 18.00 2.87
N ALA A 139 2.17 19.12 2.82
CA ALA A 139 1.46 19.56 1.62
C ALA A 139 2.38 19.82 0.42
N GLU A 140 3.66 20.14 0.65
CA GLU A 140 4.64 20.35 -0.40
C GLU A 140 4.95 19.09 -1.22
N ALA A 141 4.64 17.90 -0.67
CA ALA A 141 4.80 16.62 -1.35
C ALA A 141 3.56 16.24 -2.21
N LEU A 142 2.54 17.09 -2.23
CA LEU A 142 1.25 16.80 -2.89
C LEU A 142 1.06 17.68 -4.13
N PRO A 143 0.32 17.19 -5.15
CA PRO A 143 -0.04 18.00 -6.30
C PRO A 143 -1.00 19.15 -5.89
N ALA A 144 -0.88 20.28 -6.59
CA ALA A 144 -1.75 21.45 -6.42
C ALA A 144 -3.11 21.24 -7.12
#